data_34d1a610c70f686800d522b38a257b32
#
_entry.id   34d1a610c70f686800d522b38a257b32
#
_cell.length_a   1.000
_cell.length_b   1.000
_cell.length_c   1.000
_cell.angle_alpha   90.00
_cell.angle_beta   90.00
_cell.angle_gamma   90.00
#
_symmetry.space_group_name_H-M   'P 1'
#
loop_
_entity.id
_entity.type
_entity.pdbx_description
1 polymer ?
#
loop_
_entity_poly.entity_id
_entity_poly.type
_entity_poly.pdbx_seq_one_letter_code
_entity_poly.pdbx_strand_id
1 'polypeptide(L)'
;MIYNKGERNVMFMKLFLVEDATIYMILLQKLLENDFQITLSKNIADAKKIIEDEDYQFDVMLIDLITPGTMDLIRQIKKNKRLSQVPIVALTASDNPKDLIQAFDYGIYDCIQKPIYEEVVLQRVKNAASNYLRLKELKKLRESLMNNQQIDDLTKIY
;
A
#
# COMPACT_ATOMS: atom_id res chain seq x y z
N MET A 1 -8.15 0.10 -7.23
CA MET A 1 -8.63 -0.05 -8.58
C MET A 1 -8.85 -1.51 -8.92
N ILE A 2 -9.75 -1.77 -9.80
CA ILE A 2 -10.38 -3.05 -9.98
C ILE A 2 -9.83 -3.75 -11.21
N TYR A 3 -9.47 -4.99 -11.05
CA TYR A 3 -8.91 -5.82 -12.09
C TYR A 3 -9.79 -7.03 -12.34
N ASN A 4 -10.06 -7.31 -13.60
CA ASN A 4 -10.93 -8.42 -14.01
C ASN A 4 -10.06 -9.60 -14.48
N LYS A 5 -10.20 -10.75 -13.85
CA LYS A 5 -9.44 -11.94 -14.20
C LYS A 5 -10.40 -13.06 -14.64
N GLY A 6 -10.42 -13.33 -15.94
CA GLY A 6 -11.24 -14.39 -16.51
C GLY A 6 -12.75 -14.08 -16.49
N GLU A 7 -13.56 -15.13 -16.53
CA GLU A 7 -15.02 -15.02 -16.58
C GLU A 7 -15.67 -14.59 -15.25
N ARG A 8 -14.90 -14.53 -14.17
CA ARG A 8 -15.39 -14.06 -12.88
C ARG A 8 -15.01 -12.60 -12.75
N ASN A 9 -15.98 -11.74 -12.47
CA ASN A 9 -15.75 -10.35 -12.10
C ASN A 9 -15.10 -10.30 -10.72
N VAL A 10 -13.85 -10.75 -10.62
CA VAL A 10 -13.07 -10.67 -9.40
C VAL A 10 -12.27 -9.37 -9.42
N MET A 11 -12.52 -8.57 -8.42
CA MET A 11 -11.90 -7.27 -8.25
C MET A 11 -10.63 -7.42 -7.44
N PHE A 12 -9.47 -7.15 -8.04
CA PHE A 12 -8.19 -7.21 -7.36
C PHE A 12 -7.74 -5.83 -6.93
N MET A 13 -7.28 -5.74 -5.68
CA MET A 13 -6.52 -4.60 -5.21
C MET A 13 -5.11 -4.65 -5.77
N LYS A 14 -4.46 -3.51 -5.89
CA LYS A 14 -3.12 -3.39 -6.45
C LYS A 14 -2.08 -3.28 -5.34
N LEU A 15 -1.12 -4.18 -5.36
CA LEU A 15 -0.04 -4.26 -4.37
C LEU A 15 1.31 -3.98 -5.03
N PHE A 16 2.10 -3.12 -4.40
CA PHE A 16 3.51 -2.97 -4.72
C PHE A 16 4.35 -3.73 -3.70
N LEU A 17 5.09 -4.74 -4.16
CA LEU A 17 5.95 -5.57 -3.32
C LEU A 17 7.42 -5.27 -3.60
N VAL A 18 8.14 -4.82 -2.58
CA VAL A 18 9.59 -4.57 -2.65
C VAL A 18 10.29 -5.56 -1.71
N GLU A 19 10.98 -6.52 -2.29
CA GLU A 19 11.66 -7.61 -1.57
C GLU A 19 12.83 -8.12 -2.42
N ASP A 20 14.03 -8.22 -1.87
CA ASP A 20 15.21 -8.71 -2.57
C ASP A 20 15.51 -10.19 -2.32
N ALA A 21 15.01 -10.77 -1.24
CA ALA A 21 15.21 -12.19 -0.94
C ALA A 21 14.27 -13.08 -1.75
N THR A 22 14.81 -13.91 -2.61
CA THR A 22 14.04 -14.74 -3.54
C THR A 22 13.01 -15.63 -2.83
N ILE A 23 13.36 -16.22 -1.70
CA ILE A 23 12.45 -17.07 -0.94
C ILE A 23 11.23 -16.30 -0.46
N TYR A 24 11.42 -15.11 0.11
CA TYR A 24 10.32 -14.27 0.58
C TYR A 24 9.50 -13.73 -0.59
N MET A 25 10.13 -13.38 -1.70
CA MET A 25 9.40 -12.98 -2.91
C MET A 25 8.42 -14.05 -3.37
N ILE A 26 8.89 -15.28 -3.50
CA ILE A 26 8.05 -16.39 -3.97
C ILE A 26 6.93 -16.65 -2.98
N LEU A 27 7.24 -16.70 -1.70
CA LEU A 27 6.27 -16.93 -0.65
C LEU A 27 5.18 -15.86 -0.64
N LEU A 28 5.57 -14.60 -0.67
CA LEU A 28 4.64 -13.47 -0.62
C LEU A 28 3.79 -13.37 -1.88
N GLN A 29 4.37 -13.62 -3.05
CA GLN A 29 3.59 -13.66 -4.29
C GLN A 29 2.51 -14.74 -4.25
N LYS A 30 2.84 -15.95 -3.82
CA LYS A 30 1.86 -17.04 -3.70
C LYS A 30 0.78 -16.71 -2.68
N LEU A 31 1.17 -16.14 -1.55
CA LEU A 31 0.25 -15.80 -0.48
C LEU A 31 -0.78 -14.75 -0.91
N LEU A 32 -0.35 -13.77 -1.70
CA LEU A 32 -1.11 -12.55 -1.99
C LEU A 32 -1.75 -12.55 -3.39
N GLU A 33 -1.38 -13.44 -4.28
CA GLU A 33 -1.81 -13.41 -5.70
C GLU A 33 -3.31 -13.61 -5.91
N ASN A 34 -3.99 -14.27 -4.97
CA ASN A 34 -5.43 -14.49 -5.10
C ASN A 34 -6.26 -13.24 -4.81
N ASP A 35 -5.71 -12.31 -4.04
CA ASP A 35 -6.39 -11.08 -3.61
C ASP A 35 -5.85 -9.82 -4.29
N PHE A 36 -4.63 -9.88 -4.80
CA PHE A 36 -3.92 -8.71 -5.32
C PHE A 36 -3.36 -8.91 -6.72
N GLN A 37 -3.39 -7.85 -7.49
CA GLN A 37 -2.52 -7.69 -8.65
C GLN A 37 -1.18 -7.15 -8.17
N ILE A 38 -0.13 -7.94 -8.29
CA ILE A 38 1.17 -7.64 -7.68
C ILE A 38 2.13 -7.05 -8.71
N THR A 39 2.70 -5.90 -8.37
CA THR A 39 3.88 -5.35 -9.03
C THR A 39 5.07 -5.60 -8.13
N LEU A 40 6.05 -6.35 -8.61
CA LEU A 40 7.23 -6.76 -7.85
C LEU A 40 8.44 -5.94 -8.24
N SER A 41 9.19 -5.50 -7.25
CA SER A 41 10.53 -4.94 -7.42
C SER A 41 11.52 -5.66 -6.52
N LYS A 42 12.64 -6.10 -7.11
CA LYS A 42 13.69 -6.87 -6.43
C LYS A 42 14.77 -5.98 -5.85
N ASN A 43 14.82 -4.74 -6.26
CA ASN A 43 15.83 -3.79 -5.82
C ASN A 43 15.28 -2.37 -5.80
N ILE A 44 15.98 -1.49 -5.10
CA ILE A 44 15.52 -0.12 -4.92
C ILE A 44 15.58 0.70 -6.21
N ALA A 45 16.54 0.45 -7.08
CA ALA A 45 16.65 1.18 -8.35
C ALA A 45 15.40 0.98 -9.22
N ASP A 46 14.95 -0.26 -9.35
CA ASP A 46 13.73 -0.58 -10.09
C ASP A 46 12.49 -0.05 -9.38
N ALA A 47 12.46 -0.14 -8.05
CA ALA A 47 11.36 0.41 -7.25
C ALA A 47 11.20 1.93 -7.46
N LYS A 48 12.29 2.67 -7.50
CA LYS A 48 12.27 4.11 -7.76
C LYS A 48 11.70 4.46 -9.13
N LYS A 49 12.04 3.68 -10.14
CA LYS A 49 11.48 3.86 -11.50
C LYS A 49 9.96 3.65 -11.51
N ILE A 50 9.49 2.63 -10.81
CA ILE A 50 8.06 2.34 -10.69
C ILE A 50 7.33 3.47 -9.99
N ILE A 51 7.91 4.02 -8.92
CA ILE A 51 7.32 5.14 -8.18
C ILE A 51 7.24 6.42 -9.03
N GLU A 52 8.21 6.66 -9.87
CA GLU A 52 8.23 7.81 -10.77
C GLU A 52 7.28 7.68 -11.95
N ASP A 53 6.86 6.46 -12.27
CA ASP A 53 5.96 6.20 -13.39
C ASP A 53 4.50 6.45 -12.99
N GLU A 54 3.89 7.47 -13.60
CA GLU A 54 2.52 7.87 -13.29
C GLU A 54 1.46 6.85 -13.69
N ASP A 55 1.80 5.90 -14.53
CA ASP A 55 0.88 4.82 -14.94
C ASP A 55 0.65 3.80 -13.84
N TYR A 56 1.55 3.73 -12.85
CA TYR A 56 1.38 2.84 -11.71
C TYR A 56 0.54 3.49 -10.61
N GLN A 57 -0.46 2.75 -10.16
CA GLN A 57 -1.28 3.08 -8.98
C GLN A 57 -1.33 1.88 -8.05
N PHE A 58 -1.29 2.13 -6.75
CA PHE A 58 -1.30 1.07 -5.75
C PHE A 58 -2.31 1.38 -4.65
N ASP A 59 -2.85 0.31 -4.07
CA ASP A 59 -3.78 0.38 -2.94
C ASP A 59 -3.07 0.06 -1.61
N VAL A 60 -1.94 -0.62 -1.70
CA VAL A 60 -1.07 -0.95 -0.57
C VAL A 60 0.33 -1.25 -1.08
N MET A 61 1.33 -1.00 -0.23
CA MET A 61 2.72 -1.36 -0.48
C MET A 61 3.22 -2.26 0.64
N LEU A 62 3.93 -3.32 0.26
CA LEU A 62 4.59 -4.24 1.19
C LEU A 62 6.09 -4.15 0.92
N ILE A 63 6.84 -3.61 1.87
CA ILE A 63 8.24 -3.25 1.68
C ILE A 63 9.10 -3.86 2.78
N ASP A 64 10.14 -4.59 2.38
CA ASP A 64 11.13 -5.12 3.31
C ASP A 64 12.12 -4.03 3.70
N LEU A 65 12.18 -3.72 5.00
CA LEU A 65 13.08 -2.70 5.54
C LEU A 65 14.56 -3.10 5.53
N ILE A 66 14.84 -4.39 5.37
CA ILE A 66 16.23 -4.88 5.32
C ILE A 66 16.88 -4.58 3.97
N THR A 67 16.08 -4.50 2.91
CA THR A 67 16.61 -4.17 1.59
C THR A 67 17.33 -2.81 1.62
N PRO A 68 18.61 -2.75 1.19
CA PRO A 68 19.35 -1.51 1.23
C PRO A 68 18.70 -0.38 0.46
N GLY A 69 18.65 0.81 1.05
CA GLY A 69 18.06 1.99 0.41
C GLY A 69 16.54 2.15 0.61
N THR A 70 15.92 1.26 1.38
CA THR A 70 14.47 1.26 1.59
C THR A 70 13.98 2.54 2.26
N MET A 71 14.73 3.10 3.20
CA MET A 71 14.31 4.31 3.89
C MET A 71 14.25 5.52 2.93
N ASP A 72 15.19 5.63 2.01
CA ASP A 72 15.14 6.64 0.97
C ASP A 72 13.95 6.45 0.03
N LEU A 73 13.64 5.21 -0.31
CA LEU A 73 12.47 4.87 -1.09
C LEU A 73 11.18 5.34 -0.40
N ILE A 74 11.04 5.06 0.89
CA ILE A 74 9.87 5.46 1.69
C ILE A 74 9.76 6.98 1.72
N ARG A 75 10.84 7.71 1.90
CA ARG A 75 10.84 9.17 1.83
C ARG A 75 10.37 9.67 0.48
N GLN A 76 10.83 9.06 -0.59
CA GLN A 76 10.42 9.41 -1.95
C GLN A 76 8.94 9.15 -2.18
N ILE A 77 8.42 8.01 -1.70
CA ILE A 77 7.00 7.69 -1.74
C ILE A 77 6.18 8.76 -1.01
N LYS A 78 6.61 9.15 0.18
CA LYS A 78 5.90 10.13 1.01
C LYS A 78 5.89 11.55 0.42
N LYS A 79 6.84 11.86 -0.44
CA LYS A 79 6.89 13.14 -1.18
C LYS A 79 6.11 13.10 -2.49
N ASN A 80 5.71 11.93 -2.95
CA ASN A 80 4.97 11.76 -4.19
C ASN A 80 3.49 11.99 -3.93
N LYS A 81 2.88 12.99 -4.58
CA LYS A 81 1.45 13.35 -4.36
C LYS A 81 0.51 12.17 -4.66
N ARG A 82 0.82 11.41 -5.69
CA ARG A 82 0.00 10.26 -6.10
C ARG A 82 0.05 9.11 -5.11
N LEU A 83 1.19 8.87 -4.47
CA LEU A 83 1.46 7.70 -3.65
C LEU A 83 1.55 7.99 -2.14
N SER A 84 1.61 9.25 -1.73
CA SER A 84 1.87 9.64 -0.35
C SER A 84 0.87 9.08 0.66
N GLN A 85 -0.37 8.86 0.26
CA GLN A 85 -1.44 8.35 1.13
C GLN A 85 -1.62 6.84 1.05
N VAL A 86 -0.94 6.16 0.12
CA VAL A 86 -0.99 4.71 0.01
C VAL A 86 -0.32 4.08 1.24
N PRO A 87 -0.99 3.17 1.94
CA PRO A 87 -0.42 2.58 3.15
C PRO A 87 0.78 1.70 2.83
N ILE A 88 1.82 1.84 3.64
CA ILE A 88 3.02 1.02 3.56
C ILE A 88 3.02 0.05 4.74
N VAL A 89 2.98 -1.23 4.45
CA VAL A 89 3.19 -2.30 5.43
C VAL A 89 4.64 -2.74 5.30
N ALA A 90 5.39 -2.61 6.37
CA ALA A 90 6.82 -2.91 6.36
C ALA A 90 7.10 -4.30 6.94
N LEU A 91 8.02 -5.03 6.33
CA LEU A 91 8.59 -6.24 6.89
C LEU A 91 9.93 -5.91 7.54
N THR A 92 10.15 -6.38 8.75
CA THR A 92 11.39 -6.15 9.50
C THR A 92 11.88 -7.41 10.19
N ALA A 93 13.20 -7.55 10.31
CA ALA A 93 13.80 -8.58 11.15
C ALA A 93 14.10 -8.06 12.57
N SER A 94 14.00 -6.76 12.78
CA SER A 94 14.31 -6.14 14.09
C SER A 94 13.15 -6.29 15.06
N ASP A 95 13.46 -6.67 16.28
CA ASP A 95 12.55 -6.61 17.44
C ASP A 95 12.81 -5.41 18.34
N ASN A 96 13.75 -4.56 17.96
CA ASN A 96 14.13 -3.38 18.74
C ASN A 96 13.02 -2.32 18.63
N PRO A 97 12.42 -1.91 19.77
CA PRO A 97 11.37 -0.89 19.75
C PRO A 97 11.79 0.45 19.12
N LYS A 98 13.08 0.82 19.22
CA LYS A 98 13.58 2.06 18.62
C LYS A 98 13.51 2.03 17.10
N ASP A 99 13.84 0.90 16.49
CA ASP A 99 13.77 0.73 15.04
C ASP A 99 12.33 0.78 14.55
N LEU A 100 11.42 0.17 15.30
CA LEU A 100 10.00 0.18 14.99
C LEU A 100 9.41 1.59 15.08
N ILE A 101 9.73 2.31 16.15
CA ILE A 101 9.27 3.71 16.32
C ILE A 101 9.80 4.57 15.18
N GLN A 102 11.07 4.43 14.82
CA GLN A 102 11.66 5.16 13.72
C GLN A 102 10.94 4.89 12.39
N ALA A 103 10.61 3.63 12.13
CA ALA A 103 9.87 3.26 10.93
C ALA A 103 8.49 3.93 10.88
N PHE A 104 7.76 3.94 12.00
CA PHE A 104 6.47 4.65 12.08
C PHE A 104 6.63 6.17 11.92
N ASP A 105 7.71 6.75 12.42
CA ASP A 105 8.01 8.18 12.23
C ASP A 105 8.20 8.52 10.75
N TYR A 106 8.68 7.60 9.94
CA TYR A 106 8.77 7.77 8.49
C TYR A 106 7.42 7.65 7.77
N GLY A 107 6.36 7.31 8.49
CA GLY A 107 5.02 7.28 7.96
C GLY A 107 4.57 5.92 7.43
N ILE A 108 5.14 4.82 7.88
CA ILE A 108 4.59 3.50 7.58
C ILE A 108 3.26 3.29 8.31
N TYR A 109 2.38 2.52 7.71
CA TYR A 109 1.05 2.24 8.25
C TYR A 109 1.09 1.13 9.29
N ASP A 110 1.83 0.06 9.01
CA ASP A 110 1.94 -1.11 9.88
C ASP A 110 3.29 -1.79 9.68
N CYS A 111 3.69 -2.61 10.64
CA CYS A 111 4.96 -3.30 10.62
C CYS A 111 4.78 -4.76 11.01
N ILE A 112 5.36 -5.67 10.23
CA ILE A 112 5.31 -7.11 10.47
C ILE A 112 6.72 -7.61 10.71
N GLN A 113 6.92 -8.24 11.85
CA GLN A 113 8.22 -8.80 12.22
C GLN A 113 8.41 -10.18 11.58
N LYS A 114 9.60 -10.42 11.05
CA LYS A 114 10.02 -11.76 10.63
C LYS A 114 10.41 -12.62 11.85
N PRO A 115 10.17 -13.93 11.87
CA PRO A 115 9.59 -14.74 10.79
C PRO A 115 8.11 -14.45 10.55
N ILE A 116 7.70 -14.46 9.28
CA ILE A 116 6.34 -14.12 8.92
C ILE A 116 5.39 -15.31 9.13
N TYR A 117 4.20 -15.01 9.63
CA TYR A 117 3.07 -15.92 9.65
C TYR A 117 2.13 -15.55 8.51
N GLU A 118 1.89 -16.47 7.60
CA GLU A 118 1.17 -16.21 6.35
C GLU A 118 -0.18 -15.54 6.56
N GLU A 119 -0.98 -16.05 7.50
CA GLU A 119 -2.30 -15.52 7.79
C GLU A 119 -2.24 -14.09 8.33
N VAL A 120 -1.23 -13.78 9.13
CA VAL A 120 -1.03 -12.42 9.69
C VAL A 120 -0.67 -11.44 8.59
N VAL A 121 0.26 -11.82 7.71
CA VAL A 121 0.65 -10.97 6.58
C VAL A 121 -0.55 -10.69 5.67
N LEU A 122 -1.24 -11.73 5.26
CA LEU A 122 -2.42 -11.60 4.40
C LEU A 122 -3.46 -10.68 5.01
N GLN A 123 -3.79 -10.89 6.28
CA GLN A 123 -4.82 -10.11 6.96
C GLN A 123 -4.42 -8.64 7.11
N ARG A 124 -3.18 -8.35 7.50
CA ARG A 124 -2.72 -6.98 7.68
C ARG A 124 -2.63 -6.22 6.35
N VAL A 125 -2.14 -6.87 5.30
CA VAL A 125 -2.07 -6.26 3.97
C VAL A 125 -3.47 -6.00 3.40
N LYS A 126 -4.39 -6.95 3.53
CA LYS A 126 -5.78 -6.77 3.11
C LYS A 126 -6.47 -5.65 3.90
N ASN A 127 -6.28 -5.59 5.20
CA ASN A 127 -6.87 -4.54 6.03
C ASN A 127 -6.33 -3.16 5.66
N ALA A 128 -5.04 -3.04 5.42
CA ALA A 128 -4.44 -1.78 5.00
C ALA A 128 -5.02 -1.30 3.67
N ALA A 129 -5.07 -2.19 2.67
CA ALA A 129 -5.62 -1.88 1.36
C ALA A 129 -7.10 -1.50 1.42
N SER A 130 -7.90 -2.29 2.14
CA SER A 130 -9.34 -2.03 2.27
C SER A 130 -9.64 -0.73 3.00
N ASN A 131 -8.87 -0.42 4.04
CA ASN A 131 -9.00 0.83 4.77
C ASN A 131 -8.67 2.04 3.87
N TYR A 132 -7.61 1.94 3.09
CA TYR A 132 -7.22 2.99 2.14
C TYR A 132 -8.32 3.23 1.10
N LEU A 133 -8.87 2.17 0.54
CA LEU A 133 -9.95 2.28 -0.47
C LEU A 133 -11.20 2.91 0.11
N ARG A 134 -11.58 2.56 1.34
CA ARG A 134 -12.72 3.17 2.02
C ARG A 134 -12.51 4.67 2.27
N LEU A 135 -11.34 5.06 2.73
CA LEU A 135 -11.01 6.48 2.95
C LEU A 135 -11.02 7.26 1.64
N LYS A 136 -10.52 6.65 0.58
CA LYS A 136 -10.54 7.23 -0.77
C LYS A 136 -11.95 7.45 -1.29
N GLU A 137 -12.82 6.48 -1.09
CA GLU A 137 -14.24 6.56 -1.46
C GLU A 137 -14.98 7.64 -0.64
N LEU A 138 -14.75 7.69 0.67
CA LEU A 138 -15.31 8.73 1.53
C LEU A 138 -14.86 10.12 1.10
N LYS A 139 -13.60 10.28 0.75
CA LYS A 139 -13.07 11.55 0.26
C LYS A 139 -13.74 11.97 -1.05
N LYS A 140 -13.93 11.04 -1.99
CA LYS A 140 -14.65 11.31 -3.24
C LYS A 140 -16.08 11.74 -3.00
N LEU A 141 -16.79 11.06 -2.12
CA LEU A 141 -18.16 11.40 -1.76
C LEU A 141 -18.23 12.79 -1.12
N ARG A 142 -17.32 13.09 -0.21
CA ARG A 142 -17.23 14.39 0.44
C ARG A 142 -16.98 15.51 -0.57
N GLU A 143 -16.03 15.34 -1.47
CA GLU A 143 -15.73 16.32 -2.51
C GLU A 143 -16.91 16.52 -3.47
N SER A 144 -17.59 15.43 -3.85
CA SER A 144 -18.79 15.48 -4.68
C SER A 144 -19.92 16.24 -4.00
N LEU A 145 -20.17 16.01 -2.72
CA LEU A 145 -21.17 16.72 -1.94
C LEU A 145 -20.84 18.20 -1.79
N MET A 146 -19.57 18.54 -1.52
CA MET A 146 -19.14 19.93 -1.36
C MET A 146 -19.22 20.73 -2.65
N ASN A 147 -19.07 20.08 -3.80
CA ASN A 147 -19.13 20.70 -5.13
C ASN A 147 -20.54 20.68 -5.73
N ASN A 148 -21.52 20.07 -5.06
CA ASN A 148 -22.88 19.95 -5.56
C ASN A 148 -23.73 21.11 -5.09
N GLN A 149 -24.36 21.86 -6.05
CA GLN A 149 -25.21 23.01 -5.75
C GLN A 149 -26.42 22.65 -4.86
N GLN A 150 -26.96 21.45 -4.99
CA GLN A 150 -28.06 20.97 -4.14
C GLN A 150 -27.66 20.85 -2.66
N ILE A 151 -26.41 20.51 -2.39
CA ILE A 151 -25.91 20.43 -1.03
C ILE A 151 -25.81 21.82 -0.42
N ASP A 152 -25.36 22.83 -1.17
CA ASP A 152 -25.36 24.22 -0.72
C ASP A 152 -26.77 24.68 -0.36
N ASP A 153 -27.76 24.33 -1.15
CA ASP A 153 -29.17 24.63 -0.87
C ASP A 153 -29.67 23.93 0.38
N LEU A 154 -29.27 22.68 0.61
CA LEU A 154 -29.61 21.94 1.81
C LEU A 154 -28.96 22.54 3.07
N THR A 155 -27.74 23.00 2.99
CA THR A 155 -27.05 23.64 4.11
C THR A 155 -27.69 24.96 4.49
N LYS A 156 -28.36 25.65 3.58
CA LYS A 156 -29.11 26.87 3.86
C LYS A 156 -30.43 26.61 4.63
N ILE A 157 -30.93 25.39 4.53
CA ILE A 157 -32.15 24.98 5.21
C ILE A 157 -31.91 24.63 6.66
N TYR A 158 -30.72 24.15 6.96
CA TYR A 158 -30.29 23.78 8.29
C TYR A 158 -29.45 24.90 8.94
#